data_67d3f894e7fbccdae9d501100b3a3a94
#
_entry.id   67d3f894e7fbccdae9d501100b3a3a94
#
_cell.length_a   1.000
_cell.length_b   1.000
_cell.length_c   1.000
_cell.angle_alpha   90.00
_cell.angle_beta   90.00
_cell.angle_gamma   90.00
#
_symmetry.space_group_name_H-M   'P 1'
#
loop_
_entity.id
_entity.type
_entity.pdbx_description
1 polymer ?
#
loop_
_entity_poly.entity_id
_entity_poly.type
_entity_poly.pdbx_seq_one_letter_code
_entity_poly.pdbx_strand_id
1 'polypeptide(L)'
;MFHNKVVVITGGAQGIGKCIAEEFKKNNAFVCIIDKQPNDYFVGDLAEKEVLHRFVETVIADYGKVDYLINNALPLMKGIKECSYEEFNYALKVGITAPFYLTKLFLPYFAPDAAIVNISSSRDRMSQPQTESYTAAKGGIAALTHSLAVSLAGKVRVNSISPGWIDTAYTK
;
A
#
# COMPACT_ATOMS: atom_id res chain seq x y z
N MET A 1 4.58 -20.81 -7.87
CA MET A 1 5.07 -19.50 -8.42
C MET A 1 5.60 -18.59 -7.31
N PHE A 2 4.94 -18.52 -6.14
CA PHE A 2 5.32 -17.60 -5.06
C PHE A 2 6.02 -18.25 -3.87
N HIS A 3 6.42 -19.51 -3.99
CA HIS A 3 7.11 -20.26 -2.93
C HIS A 3 8.40 -19.52 -2.48
N ASN A 4 8.54 -19.31 -1.17
CA ASN A 4 9.63 -18.56 -0.53
C ASN A 4 9.78 -17.09 -0.98
N LYS A 5 8.76 -16.49 -1.61
CA LYS A 5 8.72 -15.07 -1.91
C LYS A 5 8.28 -14.28 -0.68
N VAL A 6 8.92 -13.17 -0.42
CA VAL A 6 8.57 -12.23 0.66
C VAL A 6 7.67 -11.14 0.11
N VAL A 7 6.47 -11.05 0.64
CA VAL A 7 5.40 -10.16 0.18
C VAL A 7 5.01 -9.20 1.30
N VAL A 8 5.23 -7.93 1.11
CA VAL A 8 4.80 -6.86 2.01
C VAL A 8 3.45 -6.31 1.54
N ILE A 9 2.46 -6.24 2.44
CA ILE A 9 1.12 -5.75 2.12
C ILE A 9 0.70 -4.70 3.15
N THR A 10 0.39 -3.49 2.70
CA THR A 10 -0.23 -2.47 3.55
C THR A 10 -1.76 -2.59 3.53
N GLY A 11 -2.41 -2.48 4.69
CA GLY A 11 -3.87 -2.63 4.78
C GLY A 11 -4.33 -4.07 4.52
N GLY A 12 -3.58 -5.05 5.01
CA GLY A 12 -3.80 -6.47 4.72
C GLY A 12 -4.72 -7.21 5.70
N ALA A 13 -5.24 -6.55 6.75
CA ALA A 13 -6.08 -7.20 7.75
C ALA A 13 -7.51 -7.46 7.27
N GLN A 14 -7.96 -6.79 6.20
CA GLN A 14 -9.35 -6.86 5.72
C GLN A 14 -9.48 -6.54 4.22
N GLY A 15 -10.68 -6.77 3.68
CA GLY A 15 -11.06 -6.39 2.31
C GLY A 15 -10.11 -6.94 1.24
N ILE A 16 -9.77 -6.12 0.27
CA ILE A 16 -8.90 -6.48 -0.86
C ILE A 16 -7.53 -6.96 -0.38
N GLY A 17 -6.92 -6.23 0.58
CA GLY A 17 -5.60 -6.58 1.10
C GLY A 17 -5.56 -7.95 1.77
N LYS A 18 -6.60 -8.31 2.53
CA LYS A 18 -6.73 -9.63 3.15
C LYS A 18 -6.84 -10.72 2.10
N CYS A 19 -7.68 -10.53 1.08
CA CYS A 19 -7.82 -11.48 -0.01
C CYS A 19 -6.48 -11.72 -0.73
N ILE A 20 -5.74 -10.65 -1.02
CA ILE A 20 -4.39 -10.72 -1.60
C ILE A 20 -3.45 -11.50 -0.66
N ALA A 21 -3.45 -11.19 0.64
CA ALA A 21 -2.60 -11.85 1.63
C ALA A 21 -2.87 -13.35 1.71
N GLU A 22 -4.15 -13.75 1.76
CA GLU A 22 -4.56 -15.14 1.80
C GLU A 22 -4.14 -15.89 0.54
N GLU A 23 -4.26 -15.28 -0.62
CA GLU A 23 -3.86 -15.91 -1.87
C GLU A 23 -2.34 -16.10 -1.96
N PHE A 24 -1.54 -15.15 -1.53
CA PHE A 24 -0.09 -15.33 -1.43
C PHE A 24 0.30 -16.43 -0.42
N LYS A 25 -0.35 -16.47 0.76
CA LYS A 25 -0.13 -17.52 1.76
C LYS A 25 -0.45 -18.91 1.21
N LYS A 26 -1.58 -19.09 0.49
CA LYS A 26 -1.93 -20.35 -0.19
C LYS A 26 -0.88 -20.82 -1.19
N ASN A 27 -0.15 -19.88 -1.78
CA ASN A 27 0.93 -20.15 -2.72
C ASN A 27 2.32 -20.22 -2.05
N ASN A 28 2.38 -20.44 -0.73
CA ASN A 28 3.58 -20.62 0.08
C ASN A 28 4.54 -19.40 0.07
N ALA A 29 4.02 -18.18 -0.02
CA ALA A 29 4.77 -16.96 0.20
C ALA A 29 4.84 -16.61 1.70
N PHE A 30 5.89 -15.92 2.11
CA PHE A 30 5.96 -15.24 3.40
C PHE A 30 5.27 -13.88 3.27
N VAL A 31 4.22 -13.66 4.05
CA VAL A 31 3.38 -12.46 3.94
C VAL A 31 3.52 -11.58 5.16
N CYS A 32 4.04 -10.38 4.98
CA CYS A 32 4.29 -9.36 6.00
C CYS A 32 3.22 -8.26 5.88
N ILE A 33 2.23 -8.29 6.76
CA ILE A 33 1.13 -7.31 6.78
C ILE A 33 1.47 -6.18 7.73
N ILE A 34 1.22 -4.93 7.32
CA ILE A 34 1.07 -3.79 8.23
C ILE A 34 -0.34 -3.21 8.09
N ASP A 35 -1.04 -3.11 9.21
CA ASP A 35 -2.39 -2.56 9.30
C ASP A 35 -2.60 -1.95 10.68
N LYS A 36 -3.51 -0.97 10.80
CA LYS A 36 -3.98 -0.45 12.11
C LYS A 36 -4.83 -1.48 12.85
N GLN A 37 -5.50 -2.35 12.11
CA GLN A 37 -6.30 -3.43 12.67
C GLN A 37 -5.42 -4.60 13.12
N PRO A 38 -5.86 -5.35 14.14
CA PRO A 38 -5.17 -6.57 14.55
C PRO A 38 -4.92 -7.52 13.38
N ASN A 39 -3.71 -8.01 13.27
CA ASN A 39 -3.28 -8.97 12.27
C ASN A 39 -2.13 -9.83 12.84
N ASP A 40 -1.71 -10.83 12.09
CA ASP A 40 -0.73 -11.83 12.51
C ASP A 40 0.74 -11.43 12.27
N TYR A 41 1.02 -10.18 11.86
CA TYR A 41 2.39 -9.75 11.62
C TYR A 41 2.74 -8.42 12.29
N PHE A 42 2.18 -7.27 11.86
CA PHE A 42 2.55 -5.97 12.40
C PHE A 42 1.35 -5.02 12.51
N VAL A 43 1.05 -4.57 13.73
CA VAL A 43 0.00 -3.56 13.97
C VAL A 43 0.62 -2.18 14.06
N GLY A 44 0.19 -1.26 13.18
CA GLY A 44 0.73 0.10 13.18
C GLY A 44 0.04 1.04 12.19
N ASP A 45 0.14 2.34 12.47
CA ASP A 45 -0.39 3.39 11.61
C ASP A 45 0.64 3.81 10.56
N LEU A 46 0.27 3.69 9.29
CA LEU A 46 1.10 4.09 8.15
C LEU A 46 1.38 5.61 8.08
N ALA A 47 0.60 6.42 8.78
CA ALA A 47 0.84 7.86 8.86
C ALA A 47 2.05 8.23 9.74
N GLU A 48 2.55 7.28 10.55
CA GLU A 48 3.61 7.49 11.51
C GLU A 48 4.96 6.99 10.99
N LYS A 49 5.90 7.90 10.80
CA LYS A 49 7.21 7.63 10.21
C LYS A 49 7.99 6.55 10.99
N GLU A 50 7.98 6.62 12.30
CA GLU A 50 8.69 5.69 13.19
C GLU A 50 8.08 4.28 13.14
N VAL A 51 6.78 4.17 12.88
CA VAL A 51 6.08 2.91 12.65
C VAL A 51 6.58 2.26 11.36
N LEU A 52 6.74 3.04 10.28
CA LEU A 52 7.26 2.55 9.01
C LEU A 52 8.70 2.03 9.15
N HIS A 53 9.56 2.72 9.91
CA HIS A 53 10.93 2.26 10.19
C HIS A 53 10.93 0.92 10.92
N ARG A 54 10.22 0.82 12.06
CA ARG A 54 10.15 -0.43 12.83
C ARG A 54 9.59 -1.59 12.01
N PHE A 55 8.58 -1.33 11.19
CA PHE A 55 8.03 -2.36 10.31
C PHE A 55 9.06 -2.88 9.31
N VAL A 56 9.80 -1.97 8.65
CA VAL A 56 10.86 -2.36 7.71
C VAL A 56 11.97 -3.14 8.42
N GLU A 57 12.42 -2.67 9.58
CA GLU A 57 13.41 -3.37 10.39
C GLU A 57 12.96 -4.79 10.74
N THR A 58 11.69 -4.97 11.12
CA THR A 58 11.11 -6.28 11.42
C THR A 58 11.15 -7.19 10.18
N VAL A 59 10.65 -6.71 9.02
CA VAL A 59 10.65 -7.50 7.78
C VAL A 59 12.06 -7.92 7.38
N ILE A 60 13.02 -7.01 7.50
CA ILE A 60 14.40 -7.30 7.09
C ILE A 60 15.11 -8.21 8.11
N ALA A 61 14.84 -8.09 9.39
CA ALA A 61 15.34 -9.02 10.39
C ALA A 61 14.82 -10.45 10.15
N ASP A 62 13.55 -10.59 9.77
CA ASP A 62 12.94 -11.90 9.55
C ASP A 62 13.35 -12.55 8.22
N TYR A 63 13.49 -11.78 7.15
CA TYR A 63 13.61 -12.34 5.77
C TYR A 63 14.77 -11.79 4.94
N GLY A 64 15.40 -10.69 5.32
CA GLY A 64 16.55 -10.10 4.63
C GLY A 64 16.27 -9.47 3.26
N LYS A 65 15.07 -9.62 2.72
CA LYS A 65 14.70 -9.16 1.36
C LYS A 65 13.21 -8.89 1.24
N VAL A 66 12.82 -8.24 0.14
CA VAL A 66 11.43 -8.10 -0.31
C VAL A 66 11.33 -8.44 -1.80
N ASP A 67 10.44 -9.37 -2.16
CA ASP A 67 10.14 -9.70 -3.56
C ASP A 67 8.97 -8.86 -4.10
N TYR A 68 7.94 -8.61 -3.28
CA TYR A 68 6.76 -7.84 -3.69
C TYR A 68 6.32 -6.85 -2.61
N LEU A 69 6.06 -5.61 -3.00
CA LEU A 69 5.45 -4.58 -2.15
C LEU A 69 4.07 -4.22 -2.71
N ILE A 70 3.02 -4.49 -1.94
CA ILE A 70 1.64 -4.19 -2.31
C ILE A 70 1.14 -3.03 -1.43
N ASN A 71 1.07 -1.84 -2.00
CA ASN A 71 0.52 -0.67 -1.33
C ASN A 71 -1.01 -0.66 -1.54
N ASN A 72 -1.74 -1.21 -0.57
CA ASN A 72 -3.19 -1.38 -0.65
C ASN A 72 -3.95 -0.55 0.39
N ALA A 73 -3.32 -0.09 1.46
CA ALA A 73 -4.00 0.61 2.55
C ALA A 73 -4.95 1.71 2.04
N LEU A 74 -6.15 1.73 2.62
CA LEU A 74 -7.20 2.66 2.24
C LEU A 74 -6.96 4.03 2.91
N PRO A 75 -6.78 5.13 2.15
CA PRO A 75 -6.74 6.46 2.73
C PRO A 75 -8.12 6.91 3.21
N LEU A 76 -8.13 7.86 4.14
CA LEU A 76 -9.36 8.48 4.63
C LEU A 76 -10.15 9.11 3.47
N MET A 77 -11.46 8.90 3.45
CA MET A 77 -12.36 9.48 2.46
C MET A 77 -13.30 10.49 3.13
N LYS A 78 -12.98 11.77 2.97
CA LYS A 78 -13.81 12.90 3.39
C LYS A 78 -13.80 14.01 2.35
N GLY A 79 -14.86 14.78 2.32
CA GLY A 79 -15.10 15.82 1.34
C GLY A 79 -14.88 17.24 1.85
N ILE A 80 -14.97 18.20 0.93
CA ILE A 80 -14.68 19.61 1.17
C ILE A 80 -15.50 20.25 2.31
N LYS A 81 -16.67 19.70 2.62
CA LYS A 81 -17.55 20.25 3.68
C LYS A 81 -17.10 19.87 5.09
N GLU A 82 -16.45 18.71 5.25
CA GLU A 82 -16.20 18.11 6.57
C GLU A 82 -14.74 17.74 6.82
N CYS A 83 -13.93 17.72 5.78
CA CYS A 83 -12.53 17.30 5.88
C CYS A 83 -11.69 18.41 6.50
N SER A 84 -11.11 18.18 7.67
CA SER A 84 -10.15 19.12 8.25
C SER A 84 -8.80 19.07 7.50
N TYR A 85 -7.95 20.07 7.77
CA TYR A 85 -6.59 20.10 7.25
C TYR A 85 -5.79 18.86 7.70
N GLU A 86 -5.91 18.46 8.96
CA GLU A 86 -5.22 17.31 9.55
C GLU A 86 -5.71 16.00 8.92
N GLU A 87 -7.02 15.86 8.70
CA GLU A 87 -7.63 14.70 8.07
C GLU A 87 -7.22 14.58 6.60
N PHE A 88 -7.16 15.69 5.88
CA PHE A 88 -6.67 15.71 4.50
C PHE A 88 -5.20 15.27 4.44
N ASN A 89 -4.34 15.84 5.31
CA ASN A 89 -2.94 15.44 5.40
C ASN A 89 -2.78 13.97 5.81
N TYR A 90 -3.62 13.47 6.71
CA TYR A 90 -3.62 12.06 7.10
C TYR A 90 -3.94 11.16 5.89
N ALA A 91 -4.94 11.53 5.07
CA ALA A 91 -5.25 10.79 3.85
C ALA A 91 -4.06 10.73 2.87
N LEU A 92 -3.35 11.85 2.69
CA LEU A 92 -2.14 11.91 1.85
C LEU A 92 -0.98 11.11 2.44
N LYS A 93 -0.79 11.16 3.76
CA LYS A 93 0.23 10.34 4.45
C LYS A 93 0.03 8.86 4.20
N VAL A 94 -1.18 8.35 4.39
CA VAL A 94 -1.51 6.93 4.19
C VAL A 94 -1.48 6.56 2.70
N GLY A 95 -2.05 7.40 1.83
CA GLY A 95 -2.25 7.07 0.42
C GLY A 95 -1.08 7.34 -0.52
N ILE A 96 -0.15 8.22 -0.13
CA ILE A 96 0.97 8.63 -0.99
C ILE A 96 2.31 8.57 -0.25
N THR A 97 2.41 9.23 0.92
CA THR A 97 3.69 9.37 1.62
C THR A 97 4.21 8.02 2.12
N ALA A 98 3.36 7.19 2.71
CA ALA A 98 3.75 5.86 3.18
C ALA A 98 4.19 4.93 2.04
N PRO A 99 3.47 4.78 0.90
CA PRO A 99 3.94 4.06 -0.27
C PRO A 99 5.30 4.52 -0.78
N PHE A 100 5.50 5.83 -0.92
CA PHE A 100 6.79 6.39 -1.30
C PHE A 100 7.88 6.02 -0.28
N TYR A 101 7.61 6.22 1.00
CA TYR A 101 8.61 6.05 2.03
C TYR A 101 8.96 4.58 2.28
N LEU A 102 7.99 3.67 2.25
CA LEU A 102 8.25 2.22 2.27
C LEU A 102 9.09 1.78 1.06
N THR A 103 8.77 2.29 -0.14
CA THR A 103 9.60 2.02 -1.33
C THR A 103 11.04 2.48 -1.12
N LYS A 104 11.25 3.68 -0.56
CA LYS A 104 12.58 4.20 -0.25
C LYS A 104 13.32 3.35 0.80
N LEU A 105 12.64 2.96 1.87
CA LEU A 105 13.24 2.15 2.94
C LEU A 105 13.59 0.73 2.49
N PHE A 106 12.74 0.11 1.66
CA PHE A 106 12.99 -1.22 1.10
C PHE A 106 13.95 -1.23 -0.10
N LEU A 107 14.32 -0.06 -0.65
CA LEU A 107 15.12 0.02 -1.89
C LEU A 107 16.41 -0.82 -1.87
N PRO A 108 17.19 -0.88 -0.77
CA PRO A 108 18.40 -1.72 -0.69
C PRO A 108 18.11 -3.23 -0.61
N TYR A 109 16.87 -3.60 -0.31
CA TYR A 109 16.46 -4.96 0.03
C TYR A 109 15.54 -5.62 -0.99
N PHE A 110 15.20 -4.91 -2.08
CA PHE A 110 14.44 -5.53 -3.15
C PHE A 110 15.25 -6.64 -3.82
N ALA A 111 14.64 -7.83 -3.88
CA ALA A 111 15.21 -8.97 -4.57
C ALA A 111 15.32 -8.70 -6.09
N PRO A 112 16.16 -9.46 -6.82
CA PRO A 112 16.10 -9.47 -8.27
C PRO A 112 14.67 -9.76 -8.76
N ASP A 113 14.22 -9.04 -9.81
CA ASP A 113 12.88 -9.13 -10.38
C ASP A 113 11.73 -8.72 -9.45
N ALA A 114 12.04 -7.99 -8.39
CA ALA A 114 11.02 -7.47 -7.48
C ALA A 114 9.98 -6.59 -8.20
N ALA A 115 8.79 -6.52 -7.60
CA ALA A 115 7.74 -5.67 -8.12
C ALA A 115 6.99 -4.94 -7.01
N ILE A 116 6.55 -3.73 -7.35
CA ILE A 116 5.64 -2.90 -6.55
C ILE A 116 4.30 -2.84 -7.26
N VAL A 117 3.22 -3.07 -6.53
CA VAL A 117 1.86 -2.86 -7.02
C VAL A 117 1.14 -1.88 -6.09
N ASN A 118 0.70 -0.77 -6.66
CA ASN A 118 -0.07 0.25 -5.95
C ASN A 118 -1.56 0.07 -6.26
N ILE A 119 -2.38 -0.12 -5.24
CA ILE A 119 -3.84 -0.21 -5.42
C ILE A 119 -4.39 1.22 -5.44
N SER A 120 -4.62 1.73 -6.63
CA SER A 120 -5.27 3.00 -6.89
C SER A 120 -6.81 2.85 -6.84
N SER A 121 -7.53 3.50 -7.69
CA SER A 121 -8.99 3.43 -7.83
C SER A 121 -9.39 4.06 -9.17
N SER A 122 -10.55 3.74 -9.70
CA SER A 122 -11.17 4.54 -10.77
C SER A 122 -11.33 6.02 -10.40
N ARG A 123 -11.27 6.33 -9.08
CA ARG A 123 -11.26 7.70 -8.54
C ARG A 123 -9.99 8.48 -8.84
N ASP A 124 -8.96 7.88 -9.41
CA ASP A 124 -7.78 8.59 -9.93
C ASP A 124 -8.10 9.48 -11.14
N ARG A 125 -9.23 9.21 -11.83
CA ARG A 125 -9.71 9.91 -13.03
C ARG A 125 -11.16 10.37 -12.96
N MET A 126 -11.96 9.78 -12.08
CA MET A 126 -13.36 10.11 -11.87
C MET A 126 -13.60 10.39 -10.39
N SER A 127 -14.37 11.41 -10.08
CA SER A 127 -14.68 11.74 -8.68
C SER A 127 -16.17 11.58 -8.39
N GLN A 128 -16.50 11.51 -7.13
CA GLN A 128 -17.86 11.72 -6.60
C GLN A 128 -17.82 12.88 -5.62
N PRO A 129 -18.92 13.58 -5.39
CA PRO A 129 -18.99 14.61 -4.37
C PRO A 129 -18.54 14.09 -2.99
N GLN A 130 -17.88 14.93 -2.22
CA GLN A 130 -17.42 14.65 -0.85
C GLN A 130 -16.41 13.49 -0.74
N THR A 131 -15.51 13.33 -1.74
CA THR A 131 -14.44 12.33 -1.75
C THR A 131 -13.06 12.93 -2.00
N GLU A 132 -12.89 14.23 -1.80
CA GLU A 132 -11.72 14.99 -2.23
C GLU A 132 -10.41 14.44 -1.63
N SER A 133 -10.39 14.10 -0.34
CA SER A 133 -9.18 13.54 0.31
C SER A 133 -8.77 12.19 -0.30
N TYR A 134 -9.75 11.34 -0.56
CA TYR A 134 -9.52 10.03 -1.18
C TYR A 134 -9.09 10.17 -2.64
N THR A 135 -9.81 11.00 -3.42
CA THR A 135 -9.51 11.26 -4.83
C THR A 135 -8.09 11.84 -4.99
N ALA A 136 -7.71 12.80 -4.14
CA ALA A 136 -6.36 13.35 -4.14
C ALA A 136 -5.29 12.28 -3.87
N ALA A 137 -5.53 11.41 -2.86
CA ALA A 137 -4.62 10.32 -2.55
C ALA A 137 -4.52 9.29 -3.70
N LYS A 138 -5.66 8.92 -4.33
CA LYS A 138 -5.68 7.93 -5.42
C LYS A 138 -5.12 8.49 -6.74
N GLY A 139 -5.34 9.76 -7.05
CA GLY A 139 -4.64 10.46 -8.13
C GLY A 139 -3.14 10.56 -7.87
N GLY A 140 -2.77 10.90 -6.65
CA GLY A 140 -1.36 10.99 -6.23
C GLY A 140 -0.61 9.67 -6.33
N ILE A 141 -1.21 8.55 -5.89
CA ILE A 141 -0.55 7.23 -6.00
C ILE A 141 -0.43 6.76 -7.45
N ALA A 142 -1.37 7.11 -8.32
CA ALA A 142 -1.27 6.82 -9.76
C ALA A 142 -0.08 7.58 -10.38
N ALA A 143 0.07 8.87 -10.08
CA ALA A 143 1.21 9.67 -10.52
C ALA A 143 2.53 9.18 -9.92
N LEU A 144 2.56 8.82 -8.63
CA LEU A 144 3.73 8.26 -7.96
C LEU A 144 4.15 6.93 -8.61
N THR A 145 3.21 6.08 -9.01
CA THR A 145 3.49 4.82 -9.72
C THR A 145 4.29 5.08 -10.98
N HIS A 146 3.85 6.04 -11.79
CA HIS A 146 4.54 6.41 -13.04
C HIS A 146 5.97 6.91 -12.76
N SER A 147 6.15 7.81 -11.81
CA SER A 147 7.48 8.35 -11.49
C SER A 147 8.42 7.29 -10.91
N LEU A 148 7.92 6.40 -10.06
CA LEU A 148 8.71 5.29 -9.52
C LEU A 148 9.08 4.27 -10.60
N ALA A 149 8.18 3.98 -11.55
CA ALA A 149 8.48 3.08 -12.67
C ALA A 149 9.65 3.59 -13.51
N VAL A 150 9.72 4.91 -13.73
CA VAL A 150 10.86 5.55 -14.43
C VAL A 150 12.12 5.51 -13.58
N SER A 151 12.03 5.91 -12.31
CA SER A 151 13.20 6.00 -11.41
C SER A 151 13.83 4.65 -11.06
N LEU A 152 13.03 3.58 -11.05
CA LEU A 152 13.45 2.23 -10.68
C LEU A 152 13.60 1.29 -11.88
N ALA A 153 13.55 1.84 -13.09
CA ALA A 153 13.67 1.06 -14.33
C ALA A 153 14.93 0.15 -14.32
N GLY A 154 14.74 -1.11 -14.69
CA GLY A 154 15.78 -2.12 -14.68
C GLY A 154 16.11 -2.73 -13.31
N LYS A 155 15.50 -2.22 -12.21
CA LYS A 155 15.70 -2.74 -10.85
C LYS A 155 14.42 -3.33 -10.25
N VAL A 156 13.33 -2.55 -10.28
CA VAL A 156 12.04 -2.92 -9.70
C VAL A 156 10.94 -2.53 -10.67
N ARG A 157 10.05 -3.45 -10.97
CA ARG A 157 8.86 -3.14 -11.79
C ARG A 157 7.81 -2.48 -10.90
N VAL A 158 7.23 -1.37 -11.37
CA VAL A 158 6.21 -0.64 -10.60
C VAL A 158 4.96 -0.48 -11.45
N ASN A 159 3.84 -0.95 -10.93
CA ASN A 159 2.54 -0.90 -11.61
C ASN A 159 1.44 -0.46 -10.63
N SER A 160 0.31 -0.03 -11.16
CA SER A 160 -0.90 0.21 -10.38
C SER A 160 -2.09 -0.56 -10.94
N ILE A 161 -3.04 -0.84 -10.05
CA ILE A 161 -4.35 -1.37 -10.38
C ILE A 161 -5.37 -0.35 -9.90
N SER A 162 -6.30 0.06 -10.76
CA SER A 162 -7.36 1.03 -10.45
C SER A 162 -8.72 0.31 -10.43
N PRO A 163 -9.09 -0.36 -9.32
CA PRO A 163 -10.37 -1.04 -9.23
C PRO A 163 -11.54 -0.06 -9.35
N GLY A 164 -12.65 -0.53 -9.91
CA GLY A 164 -13.94 0.12 -9.78
C GLY A 164 -14.59 -0.18 -8.43
N TRP A 165 -15.89 -0.40 -8.43
CA TRP A 165 -16.62 -0.81 -7.23
C TRP A 165 -16.35 -2.28 -6.92
N ILE A 166 -15.81 -2.55 -5.74
CA ILE A 166 -15.54 -3.91 -5.27
C ILE A 166 -16.42 -4.16 -4.04
N ASP A 167 -17.21 -5.22 -4.06
CA ASP A 167 -18.02 -5.63 -2.90
C ASP A 167 -17.10 -6.16 -1.79
N THR A 168 -17.08 -5.42 -0.69
CA THR A 168 -16.33 -5.76 0.52
C THR A 168 -17.24 -5.53 1.74
N ALA A 169 -16.82 -5.94 2.92
CA ALA A 169 -17.55 -5.69 4.15
C ALA A 169 -17.85 -4.19 4.41
N TYR A 170 -17.12 -3.28 3.76
CA TYR A 170 -17.28 -1.82 3.88
C TYR A 170 -18.19 -1.19 2.81
N THR A 171 -18.57 -1.94 1.80
CA THR A 171 -19.35 -1.44 0.67
C THR A 171 -20.81 -1.93 0.70
N LYS A 172 -21.19 -2.59 1.79
CA LYS A 172 -22.56 -3.03 2.04
C LYS A 172 -23.39 -1.95 2.68
#